data_efe512fb690f745b4018c351140dbf99
#
_entry.id   efe512fb690f745b4018c351140dbf99
#
_cell.length_a   1.000
_cell.length_b   1.000
_cell.length_c   1.000
_cell.angle_alpha   90.00
_cell.angle_beta   90.00
_cell.angle_gamma   90.00
#
_symmetry.space_group_name_H-M   'P 1'
#
loop_
_entity.id
_entity.type
_entity.pdbx_description
1 polymer ?
#
loop_
_entity_poly.entity_id
_entity_poly.type
_entity_poly.pdbx_seq_one_letter_code
_entity_poly.pdbx_strand_id
1 'polypeptide(L)'
;MVVGARSAIFAPLKNIGLIIIDEEHSETYKQESSPFYNAITVAFMRQEYHNCKVVLGSATPSLETKIRALRGVYHQLYLKKRYNENELPHTEVIDMLKPSNIDTKSVILSLRLREEIQKNLQNHEQTLLLINRRGFAPFVTCRKCNRVSRCPTCFLPLTYHKEDKMLKCHHCGYVEEEEKECPKCGSTLFSKVGFGTEKVESEISALFPEAKTLRLDSDVTKIRTKASSIITSFEKEEADILIGTQMIAKGHDFKNVTLVGIVLADLGLNIPSFRSNERSFDLLTQAIGRAGRSTKKGRAIIQTYVPNNFVIYDAKTQDYNRFFNEEMANRKTSQYPPYVYCTMLTFSCKEEEAVKEAAIFFKKYLEAKFATKKVWVIGPSEPYLVVMNGKYRRKILLKYKNIEDIKEEILQIISLSTKNKKVQVTVDVDPYTDY
;
A
#
# COMPACT_ATOMS: atom_id res chain seq x y z
N MET A 1 -19.48 -19.83 -17.12
CA MET A 1 -18.84 -19.07 -16.01
C MET A 1 -17.33 -19.07 -16.23
N VAL A 2 -16.67 -17.94 -16.01
CA VAL A 2 -15.20 -17.81 -16.02
C VAL A 2 -14.79 -17.25 -14.66
N VAL A 3 -13.80 -17.87 -14.03
CA VAL A 3 -13.18 -17.39 -12.77
C VAL A 3 -11.70 -17.21 -13.04
N GLY A 4 -11.14 -16.08 -12.65
CA GLY A 4 -9.73 -15.80 -12.90
C GLY A 4 -9.27 -14.47 -12.30
N ALA A 5 -7.99 -14.17 -12.51
CA ALA A 5 -7.39 -12.91 -12.11
C ALA A 5 -7.86 -11.75 -13.01
N ARG A 6 -7.28 -10.55 -12.82
CA ARG A 6 -7.58 -9.32 -13.56
C ARG A 6 -7.88 -9.51 -15.05
N SER A 7 -7.08 -10.33 -15.75
CA SER A 7 -7.23 -10.57 -17.19
C SER A 7 -8.49 -11.33 -17.58
N ALA A 8 -9.17 -12.01 -16.64
CA ALA A 8 -10.44 -12.69 -16.90
C ALA A 8 -11.54 -11.72 -17.38
N ILE A 9 -11.39 -10.42 -17.12
CA ILE A 9 -12.32 -9.38 -17.61
C ILE A 9 -12.38 -9.34 -19.15
N PHE A 10 -11.38 -9.82 -19.85
CA PHE A 10 -11.34 -9.89 -21.32
C PHE A 10 -11.83 -11.21 -21.92
N ALA A 11 -12.35 -12.13 -21.08
CA ALA A 11 -12.89 -13.39 -21.59
C ALA A 11 -13.97 -13.14 -22.67
N PRO A 12 -13.91 -13.83 -23.84
CA PRO A 12 -14.78 -13.56 -24.98
C PRO A 12 -16.17 -14.18 -24.82
N LEU A 13 -16.86 -13.82 -23.74
CA LEU A 13 -18.23 -14.26 -23.48
C LEU A 13 -19.22 -13.38 -24.26
N LYS A 14 -20.13 -14.01 -25.00
CA LYS A 14 -21.12 -13.30 -25.84
C LYS A 14 -22.26 -12.68 -25.04
N ASN A 15 -22.77 -13.38 -24.02
CA ASN A 15 -23.92 -12.96 -23.22
C ASN A 15 -23.51 -12.93 -21.74
N ILE A 16 -23.08 -11.78 -21.27
CA ILE A 16 -22.72 -11.59 -19.87
C ILE A 16 -23.96 -11.08 -19.12
N GLY A 17 -24.39 -11.82 -18.09
CA GLY A 17 -25.46 -11.39 -17.19
C GLY A 17 -24.93 -10.75 -15.91
N LEU A 18 -23.73 -11.17 -15.46
CA LEU A 18 -23.16 -10.71 -14.19
C LEU A 18 -21.65 -10.72 -14.22
N ILE A 19 -21.03 -9.66 -13.68
CA ILE A 19 -19.60 -9.54 -13.41
C ILE A 19 -19.44 -9.32 -11.91
N ILE A 20 -18.67 -10.18 -11.23
CA ILE A 20 -18.36 -10.03 -9.81
C ILE A 20 -16.85 -9.75 -9.68
N ILE A 21 -16.52 -8.70 -8.95
CA ILE A 21 -15.15 -8.33 -8.59
C ILE A 21 -15.05 -8.38 -7.07
N ASP A 22 -14.40 -9.41 -6.57
CA ASP A 22 -14.13 -9.58 -5.15
C ASP A 22 -12.87 -8.83 -4.74
N GLU A 23 -12.80 -8.37 -3.47
CA GLU A 23 -11.70 -7.54 -2.95
C GLU A 23 -11.38 -6.35 -3.90
N GLU A 24 -12.42 -5.59 -4.29
CA GLU A 24 -12.34 -4.54 -5.32
C GLU A 24 -11.30 -3.45 -5.01
N HIS A 25 -11.00 -3.23 -3.72
CA HIS A 25 -9.95 -2.33 -3.27
C HIS A 25 -8.53 -2.79 -3.66
N SER A 26 -8.40 -4.04 -4.14
CA SER A 26 -7.08 -4.58 -4.46
C SER A 26 -6.42 -3.87 -5.64
N GLU A 27 -5.20 -3.37 -5.43
CA GLU A 27 -4.40 -2.71 -6.46
C GLU A 27 -4.11 -3.59 -7.67
N THR A 28 -4.22 -4.92 -7.51
CA THR A 28 -3.97 -5.88 -8.58
C THR A 28 -4.95 -5.76 -9.75
N TYR A 29 -6.08 -5.08 -9.59
CA TYR A 29 -7.00 -4.78 -10.67
C TYR A 29 -6.53 -3.67 -11.61
N LYS A 30 -5.59 -2.82 -11.18
CA LYS A 30 -4.87 -1.89 -12.05
C LYS A 30 -3.64 -2.57 -12.65
N GLN A 31 -3.46 -2.49 -13.97
CA GLN A 31 -2.24 -2.95 -14.63
C GLN A 31 -1.18 -1.87 -14.60
N GLU A 32 0.00 -2.19 -14.06
CA GLU A 32 1.14 -1.28 -13.92
C GLU A 32 2.05 -1.22 -15.16
N SER A 33 1.75 -1.97 -16.19
CA SER A 33 2.45 -1.96 -17.47
C SER A 33 1.47 -1.70 -18.61
N SER A 34 1.97 -1.27 -19.76
CA SER A 34 1.12 -1.03 -20.94
C SER A 34 0.40 -2.31 -21.39
N PRO A 35 -0.90 -2.21 -21.70
CA PRO A 35 -1.79 -1.06 -21.58
C PRO A 35 -2.24 -0.86 -20.12
N PHE A 36 -2.09 0.34 -19.58
CA PHE A 36 -2.40 0.68 -18.17
C PHE A 36 -3.90 0.72 -17.89
N TYR A 37 -4.59 -0.44 -18.00
CA TYR A 37 -6.03 -0.51 -17.74
C TYR A 37 -6.34 -0.84 -16.27
N ASN A 38 -7.55 -0.47 -15.86
CA ASN A 38 -8.14 -0.92 -14.61
C ASN A 38 -9.31 -1.86 -14.93
N ALA A 39 -9.29 -3.08 -14.38
CA ALA A 39 -10.32 -4.08 -14.64
C ALA A 39 -11.71 -3.64 -14.18
N ILE A 40 -11.82 -2.83 -13.12
CA ILE A 40 -13.09 -2.27 -12.66
C ILE A 40 -13.68 -1.33 -13.72
N THR A 41 -12.85 -0.46 -14.31
CA THR A 41 -13.28 0.42 -15.41
C THR A 41 -13.76 -0.40 -16.62
N VAL A 42 -13.00 -1.43 -17.00
CA VAL A 42 -13.38 -2.33 -18.10
C VAL A 42 -14.67 -3.09 -17.77
N ALA A 43 -14.90 -3.48 -16.50
CA ALA A 43 -16.13 -4.14 -16.09
C ALA A 43 -17.36 -3.25 -16.32
N PHE A 44 -17.26 -1.95 -15.99
CA PHE A 44 -18.34 -0.98 -16.25
C PHE A 44 -18.56 -0.72 -17.74
N MET A 45 -17.50 -0.66 -18.55
CA MET A 45 -17.63 -0.59 -20.01
C MET A 45 -18.35 -1.83 -20.58
N ARG A 46 -18.03 -3.02 -20.05
CA ARG A 46 -18.72 -4.27 -20.43
C ARG A 46 -20.16 -4.33 -19.90
N GLN A 47 -20.43 -3.75 -18.75
CA GLN A 47 -21.79 -3.59 -18.23
C GLN A 47 -22.66 -2.83 -19.22
N GLU A 48 -22.18 -1.69 -19.70
CA GLU A 48 -22.87 -0.87 -20.69
C GLU A 48 -23.14 -1.65 -21.99
N TYR A 49 -22.09 -2.30 -22.52
CA TYR A 49 -22.17 -3.05 -23.77
C TYR A 49 -23.12 -4.27 -23.70
N HIS A 50 -23.08 -5.02 -22.59
CA HIS A 50 -23.86 -6.27 -22.44
C HIS A 50 -25.17 -6.07 -21.66
N ASN A 51 -25.46 -4.88 -21.15
CA ASN A 51 -26.57 -4.60 -20.24
C ASN A 51 -26.60 -5.56 -19.03
N CYS A 52 -25.44 -5.89 -18.48
CA CYS A 52 -25.29 -6.83 -17.37
C CYS A 52 -25.23 -6.09 -16.02
N LYS A 53 -25.11 -6.84 -14.91
CA LYS A 53 -24.86 -6.27 -13.58
C LYS A 53 -23.40 -6.41 -13.19
N VAL A 54 -22.88 -5.40 -12.46
CA VAL A 54 -21.54 -5.46 -11.84
C VAL A 54 -21.72 -5.42 -10.32
N VAL A 55 -21.07 -6.35 -9.63
CA VAL A 55 -21.02 -6.41 -8.16
C VAL A 55 -19.56 -6.25 -7.73
N LEU A 56 -19.31 -5.25 -6.89
CA LEU A 56 -18.03 -4.99 -6.26
C LEU A 56 -18.12 -5.44 -4.80
N GLY A 57 -17.31 -6.40 -4.41
CA GLY A 57 -17.24 -6.94 -3.04
C GLY A 57 -15.99 -6.46 -2.33
N SER A 58 -16.13 -5.97 -1.09
CA SER A 58 -15.01 -5.63 -0.21
C SER A 58 -15.46 -5.45 1.23
N ALA A 59 -14.60 -5.82 2.18
CA ALA A 59 -14.75 -5.46 3.59
C ALA A 59 -14.30 -4.00 3.84
N THR A 60 -13.35 -3.51 3.05
CA THR A 60 -12.77 -2.17 3.08
C THR A 60 -12.82 -1.58 1.66
N PRO A 61 -14.00 -1.12 1.19
CA PRO A 61 -14.13 -0.59 -0.18
C PRO A 61 -13.15 0.54 -0.43
N SER A 62 -12.66 0.67 -1.68
CA SER A 62 -11.84 1.82 -2.05
C SER A 62 -12.59 3.14 -1.81
N LEU A 63 -11.87 4.20 -1.44
CA LEU A 63 -12.50 5.51 -1.16
C LEU A 63 -13.28 6.02 -2.37
N GLU A 64 -12.80 5.75 -3.59
CA GLU A 64 -13.46 6.08 -4.85
C GLU A 64 -14.78 5.31 -5.02
N THR A 65 -14.82 4.03 -4.69
CA THR A 65 -16.05 3.21 -4.73
C THR A 65 -17.03 3.67 -3.67
N LYS A 66 -16.56 3.90 -2.46
CA LYS A 66 -17.41 4.35 -1.34
C LYS A 66 -18.07 5.70 -1.62
N ILE A 67 -17.32 6.69 -2.15
CA ILE A 67 -17.91 8.00 -2.46
C ILE A 67 -18.94 7.92 -3.60
N ARG A 68 -18.75 7.04 -4.58
CA ARG A 68 -19.72 6.80 -5.65
C ARG A 68 -21.02 6.20 -5.10
N ALA A 69 -20.90 5.27 -4.16
CA ALA A 69 -22.07 4.70 -3.47
C ALA A 69 -22.80 5.77 -2.64
N LEU A 70 -22.08 6.60 -1.87
CA LEU A 70 -22.68 7.69 -1.09
C LEU A 70 -23.36 8.76 -1.97
N ARG A 71 -22.90 8.95 -3.21
CA ARG A 71 -23.52 9.84 -4.18
C ARG A 71 -24.66 9.19 -4.96
N GLY A 72 -25.02 7.95 -4.66
CA GLY A 72 -26.11 7.23 -5.35
C GLY A 72 -25.77 6.71 -6.75
N VAL A 73 -24.46 6.77 -7.15
CA VAL A 73 -23.99 6.18 -8.42
C VAL A 73 -24.02 4.66 -8.36
N TYR A 74 -23.73 4.09 -7.18
CA TYR A 74 -23.79 2.66 -6.91
C TYR A 74 -24.81 2.37 -5.81
N HIS A 75 -25.51 1.24 -5.90
CA HIS A 75 -26.28 0.72 -4.78
C HIS A 75 -25.36 0.06 -3.77
N GLN A 76 -25.47 0.45 -2.50
CA GLN A 76 -24.69 -0.11 -1.42
C GLN A 76 -25.48 -1.19 -0.66
N LEU A 77 -24.90 -2.37 -0.57
CA LEU A 77 -25.41 -3.49 0.21
C LEU A 77 -24.44 -3.79 1.36
N TYR A 78 -24.99 -4.14 2.53
CA TYR A 78 -24.21 -4.45 3.73
C TYR A 78 -24.47 -5.87 4.19
N LEU A 79 -23.42 -6.68 4.29
CA LEU A 79 -23.41 -7.93 5.00
C LEU A 79 -23.04 -7.66 6.47
N LYS A 80 -24.04 -7.51 7.34
CA LYS A 80 -23.85 -7.06 8.73
C LYS A 80 -23.39 -8.17 9.68
N LYS A 81 -23.58 -9.44 9.32
CA LYS A 81 -23.21 -10.59 10.16
C LYS A 81 -22.05 -11.35 9.54
N ARG A 82 -21.11 -11.79 10.37
CA ARG A 82 -20.10 -12.76 9.96
C ARG A 82 -20.74 -14.13 9.73
N TYR A 83 -20.15 -14.94 8.84
CA TYR A 83 -20.66 -16.25 8.47
C TYR A 83 -20.91 -17.17 9.69
N ASN A 84 -20.03 -17.17 10.69
CA ASN A 84 -20.12 -18.01 11.88
C ASN A 84 -20.57 -17.24 13.14
N GLU A 85 -21.09 -16.02 13.01
CA GLU A 85 -21.44 -15.12 14.13
C GLU A 85 -20.28 -14.87 15.14
N ASN A 86 -19.03 -15.17 14.76
CA ASN A 86 -17.86 -14.99 15.59
C ASN A 86 -17.63 -13.51 15.90
N GLU A 87 -17.28 -13.21 17.13
CA GLU A 87 -16.83 -11.88 17.56
C GLU A 87 -15.57 -11.44 16.81
N LEU A 88 -15.36 -10.14 16.72
CA LEU A 88 -14.11 -9.58 16.23
C LEU A 88 -12.96 -9.96 17.18
N PRO A 89 -11.73 -10.22 16.66
CA PRO A 89 -10.59 -10.49 17.50
C PRO A 89 -10.32 -9.34 18.49
N HIS A 90 -10.04 -9.68 19.74
CA HIS A 90 -9.59 -8.68 20.71
C HIS A 90 -8.25 -8.10 20.23
N THR A 91 -8.21 -6.80 19.97
CA THR A 91 -7.04 -6.12 19.38
C THR A 91 -6.39 -5.17 20.38
N GLU A 92 -5.10 -5.38 20.67
CA GLU A 92 -4.27 -4.52 21.51
C GLU A 92 -3.31 -3.71 20.65
N VAL A 93 -3.05 -2.44 21.04
CA VAL A 93 -2.02 -1.59 20.41
C VAL A 93 -0.90 -1.38 21.40
N ILE A 94 0.31 -1.75 21.04
CA ILE A 94 1.51 -1.64 21.87
C ILE A 94 2.37 -0.48 21.37
N ASP A 95 2.60 0.48 22.26
CA ASP A 95 3.49 1.62 22.03
C ASP A 95 4.94 1.21 22.21
N MET A 96 5.68 1.09 21.11
CA MET A 96 7.08 0.66 21.09
C MET A 96 8.06 1.74 21.57
N LEU A 97 7.59 2.98 21.83
CA LEU A 97 8.40 4.04 22.49
C LEU A 97 8.46 3.87 24.00
N LYS A 98 7.55 3.10 24.59
CA LYS A 98 7.51 2.90 26.05
C LYS A 98 8.56 1.85 26.46
N PRO A 99 9.55 2.19 27.32
CA PRO A 99 10.57 1.25 27.75
C PRO A 99 10.00 0.01 28.47
N SER A 100 8.82 0.11 29.09
CA SER A 100 8.13 -1.01 29.74
C SER A 100 7.64 -2.08 28.76
N ASN A 101 7.58 -1.80 27.46
CA ASN A 101 7.07 -2.73 26.44
C ASN A 101 8.18 -3.48 25.70
N ILE A 102 9.45 -3.12 25.94
CA ILE A 102 10.64 -3.70 25.28
C ILE A 102 11.71 -4.04 26.32
N ASP A 103 12.62 -4.93 25.97
CA ASP A 103 13.79 -5.25 26.80
C ASP A 103 15.06 -5.44 25.95
N THR A 104 16.15 -5.83 26.59
CA THR A 104 17.44 -6.06 25.92
C THR A 104 17.45 -7.30 25.04
N LYS A 105 16.49 -8.22 25.18
CA LYS A 105 16.42 -9.47 24.40
C LYS A 105 15.86 -9.26 23.02
N SER A 106 14.96 -8.29 22.85
CA SER A 106 14.42 -7.92 21.56
C SER A 106 13.97 -6.46 21.53
N VAL A 107 14.38 -5.75 20.50
CA VAL A 107 13.89 -4.39 20.16
C VAL A 107 12.81 -4.42 19.09
N ILE A 108 12.53 -5.58 18.51
CA ILE A 108 11.54 -5.79 17.44
C ILE A 108 10.23 -6.30 18.01
N LEU A 109 10.30 -7.26 18.95
CA LEU A 109 9.12 -7.90 19.52
C LEU A 109 8.89 -7.38 20.95
N SER A 110 7.72 -6.79 21.18
CA SER A 110 7.32 -6.35 22.52
C SER A 110 7.19 -7.52 23.49
N LEU A 111 7.35 -7.22 24.77
CA LEU A 111 7.14 -8.21 25.86
C LEU A 111 5.77 -8.87 25.71
N ARG A 112 4.73 -8.05 25.49
CA ARG A 112 3.35 -8.52 25.37
C ARG A 112 3.15 -9.48 24.17
N LEU A 113 3.73 -9.19 23.01
CA LEU A 113 3.63 -10.08 21.85
C LEU A 113 4.36 -11.40 22.11
N ARG A 114 5.53 -11.35 22.75
CA ARG A 114 6.28 -12.56 23.12
C ARG A 114 5.53 -13.45 24.10
N GLU A 115 4.88 -12.87 25.12
CA GLU A 115 4.03 -13.60 26.06
C GLU A 115 2.88 -14.34 25.34
N GLU A 116 2.22 -13.66 24.40
CA GLU A 116 1.11 -14.27 23.66
C GLU A 116 1.60 -15.36 22.67
N ILE A 117 2.78 -15.19 22.05
CA ILE A 117 3.41 -16.23 21.23
C ILE A 117 3.70 -17.47 22.10
N GLN A 118 4.32 -17.27 23.28
CA GLN A 118 4.63 -18.37 24.20
C GLN A 118 3.37 -19.14 24.64
N LYS A 119 2.26 -18.42 24.91
CA LYS A 119 0.98 -19.05 25.23
C LYS A 119 0.44 -19.87 24.06
N ASN A 120 0.53 -19.36 22.83
CA ASN A 120 0.09 -20.11 21.65
C ASN A 120 0.90 -21.39 21.46
N LEU A 121 2.22 -21.34 21.62
CA LEU A 121 3.08 -22.52 21.54
C LEU A 121 2.68 -23.57 22.58
N GLN A 122 2.44 -23.14 23.83
CA GLN A 122 1.98 -24.04 24.91
C GLN A 122 0.62 -24.67 24.63
N ASN A 123 -0.26 -23.96 23.94
CA ASN A 123 -1.60 -24.42 23.58
C ASN A 123 -1.67 -25.17 22.24
N HIS A 124 -0.54 -25.34 21.54
CA HIS A 124 -0.47 -25.86 20.18
C HIS A 124 -1.35 -25.07 19.21
N GLU A 125 -1.37 -23.74 19.37
CA GLU A 125 -2.10 -22.80 18.51
C GLU A 125 -1.13 -22.07 17.61
N GLN A 126 -1.61 -21.70 16.40
CA GLN A 126 -0.75 -21.05 15.40
C GLN A 126 -0.75 -19.53 15.55
N THR A 127 0.39 -18.94 15.22
CA THR A 127 0.61 -17.49 15.22
C THR A 127 0.97 -17.00 13.82
N LEU A 128 0.38 -15.88 13.42
CA LEU A 128 0.69 -15.19 12.19
C LEU A 128 1.37 -13.85 12.49
N LEU A 129 2.59 -13.66 11.96
CA LEU A 129 3.36 -12.42 12.15
C LEU A 129 3.43 -11.63 10.82
N LEU A 130 2.73 -10.51 10.78
CA LEU A 130 2.71 -9.63 9.63
C LEU A 130 3.78 -8.55 9.73
N ILE A 131 4.56 -8.40 8.65
CA ILE A 131 5.51 -7.29 8.46
C ILE A 131 5.12 -6.57 7.19
N ASN A 132 4.74 -5.31 7.29
CA ASN A 132 4.38 -4.52 6.10
C ASN A 132 5.64 -4.05 5.38
N ARG A 133 6.23 -4.92 4.52
CA ARG A 133 7.47 -4.66 3.78
C ARG A 133 7.21 -4.47 2.28
N ARG A 134 6.38 -3.54 1.84
CA ARG A 134 6.41 -3.14 0.42
C ARG A 134 7.17 -1.82 0.25
N GLY A 135 8.17 -1.84 -0.66
CA GLY A 135 8.92 -0.67 -1.10
C GLY A 135 9.81 -0.09 -0.01
N PHE A 136 11.06 -0.45 0.00
CA PHE A 136 12.07 0.12 0.87
C PHE A 136 12.39 1.56 0.42
N ALA A 137 11.52 2.52 0.77
CA ALA A 137 11.93 3.90 0.82
C ALA A 137 12.53 4.14 2.21
N PRO A 138 13.85 4.28 2.39
CA PRO A 138 14.42 4.59 3.68
C PRO A 138 13.96 6.01 4.06
N PHE A 139 13.05 6.09 5.02
CA PHE A 139 12.67 7.35 5.63
C PHE A 139 13.44 7.56 6.93
N VAL A 140 13.64 8.81 7.30
CA VAL A 140 14.32 9.19 8.54
C VAL A 140 13.30 9.45 9.63
N THR A 141 13.46 8.79 10.78
CA THR A 141 12.62 8.99 11.95
C THR A 141 13.43 9.45 13.14
N CYS A 142 12.90 10.36 13.91
CA CYS A 142 13.44 10.71 15.23
C CYS A 142 13.19 9.57 16.22
N ARG A 143 14.24 9.04 16.84
CA ARG A 143 14.14 7.91 17.80
C ARG A 143 13.38 8.28 19.08
N LYS A 144 13.31 9.58 19.44
CA LYS A 144 12.66 10.02 20.66
C LYS A 144 11.16 10.21 20.52
N CYS A 145 10.70 10.77 19.39
CA CYS A 145 9.29 11.11 19.20
C CYS A 145 8.65 10.52 17.94
N ASN A 146 9.40 9.70 17.19
CA ASN A 146 9.02 9.05 15.93
C ASN A 146 8.51 9.99 14.83
N ARG A 147 8.87 11.29 14.89
CA ARG A 147 8.56 12.23 13.81
C ARG A 147 9.29 11.78 12.54
N VAL A 148 8.56 11.74 11.44
CA VAL A 148 9.08 11.50 10.09
C VAL A 148 9.12 12.81 9.34
N SER A 149 10.23 13.09 8.62
CA SER A 149 10.37 14.26 7.76
C SER A 149 9.42 14.17 6.57
N ARG A 150 8.64 15.23 6.32
CA ARG A 150 7.60 15.26 5.29
C ARG A 150 7.78 16.44 4.35
N CYS A 151 7.46 16.22 3.06
CA CYS A 151 7.45 17.26 2.05
C CYS A 151 6.47 18.38 2.42
N PRO A 152 6.88 19.65 2.42
CA PRO A 152 6.01 20.78 2.78
C PRO A 152 4.89 21.02 1.77
N THR A 153 5.06 20.58 0.52
CA THR A 153 4.07 20.76 -0.56
C THR A 153 3.12 19.57 -0.68
N CYS A 154 3.65 18.33 -0.61
CA CYS A 154 2.87 17.12 -0.85
C CYS A 154 2.40 16.44 0.44
N PHE A 155 2.96 16.82 1.60
CA PHE A 155 2.74 16.21 2.92
C PHE A 155 3.12 14.72 3.01
N LEU A 156 3.73 14.18 1.94
CA LEU A 156 4.24 12.81 1.88
C LEU A 156 5.58 12.69 2.62
N PRO A 157 5.91 11.51 3.19
CA PRO A 157 7.23 11.24 3.76
C PRO A 157 8.34 11.46 2.72
N LEU A 158 9.44 12.05 3.16
CA LEU A 158 10.64 12.20 2.33
C LEU A 158 11.47 10.93 2.37
N THR A 159 12.07 10.60 1.24
CA THR A 159 12.98 9.45 1.09
C THR A 159 14.42 9.90 1.26
N TYR A 160 15.17 9.18 2.10
CA TYR A 160 16.58 9.43 2.29
C TYR A 160 17.45 8.78 1.20
N HIS A 161 18.27 9.57 0.56
CA HIS A 161 19.24 9.12 -0.44
C HIS A 161 20.63 9.09 0.18
N LYS A 162 21.24 7.90 0.21
CA LYS A 162 22.56 7.70 0.87
C LYS A 162 23.72 8.37 0.13
N GLU A 163 23.65 8.45 -1.19
CA GLU A 163 24.73 8.94 -2.04
C GLU A 163 25.00 10.43 -1.83
N ASP A 164 23.95 11.23 -1.81
CA ASP A 164 24.01 12.67 -1.64
C ASP A 164 23.63 13.15 -0.22
N LYS A 165 23.22 12.23 0.67
CA LYS A 165 22.77 12.49 2.05
C LYS A 165 21.59 13.46 2.13
N MET A 166 20.72 13.46 1.11
CA MET A 166 19.58 14.35 0.98
C MET A 166 18.25 13.61 1.23
N LEU A 167 17.27 14.36 1.69
CA LEU A 167 15.88 13.94 1.77
C LEU A 167 15.12 14.44 0.53
N LYS A 168 14.53 13.54 -0.26
CA LYS A 168 13.85 13.86 -1.51
C LYS A 168 12.40 13.46 -1.52
N CYS A 169 11.56 14.30 -2.09
CA CYS A 169 10.19 13.98 -2.41
C CYS A 169 10.09 13.40 -3.82
N HIS A 170 9.82 12.11 -3.95
CA HIS A 170 9.64 11.48 -5.25
C HIS A 170 8.35 11.88 -5.97
N HIS A 171 7.51 12.70 -5.33
CA HIS A 171 6.25 13.16 -5.92
C HIS A 171 6.41 14.50 -6.64
N CYS A 172 7.00 15.51 -6.00
CA CYS A 172 7.15 16.85 -6.58
C CYS A 172 8.59 17.27 -6.90
N GLY A 173 9.57 16.48 -6.46
CA GLY A 173 11.00 16.81 -6.65
C GLY A 173 11.57 17.72 -5.57
N TYR A 174 10.84 18.05 -4.50
CA TYR A 174 11.39 18.80 -3.37
C TYR A 174 12.57 18.06 -2.75
N VAL A 175 13.62 18.81 -2.38
CA VAL A 175 14.86 18.29 -1.79
C VAL A 175 15.23 19.15 -0.59
N GLU A 176 15.65 18.50 0.50
CA GLU A 176 16.22 19.15 1.68
C GLU A 176 17.37 18.33 2.28
N GLU A 177 18.20 18.97 3.10
CA GLU A 177 19.25 18.28 3.85
C GLU A 177 18.67 17.43 4.99
N GLU A 178 19.43 16.41 5.41
CA GLU A 178 19.08 15.62 6.59
C GLU A 178 19.04 16.51 7.85
N GLU A 179 17.96 16.46 8.60
CA GLU A 179 17.81 17.23 9.84
C GLU A 179 18.85 16.80 10.88
N LYS A 180 19.61 17.76 11.41
CA LYS A 180 20.60 17.51 12.49
C LYS A 180 19.94 17.41 13.86
N GLU A 181 18.82 18.10 14.03
CA GLU A 181 18.05 18.15 15.25
C GLU A 181 16.55 18.07 14.95
N CYS A 182 15.81 17.28 15.71
CA CYS A 182 14.38 17.10 15.51
C CYS A 182 13.60 18.37 15.87
N PRO A 183 12.90 19.03 14.93
CA PRO A 183 12.17 20.26 15.20
C PRO A 183 10.99 20.07 16.17
N LYS A 184 10.57 18.83 16.45
CA LYS A 184 9.49 18.54 17.39
C LYS A 184 9.98 18.36 18.83
N CYS A 185 11.15 17.77 19.05
CA CYS A 185 11.58 17.38 20.41
C CYS A 185 13.06 17.65 20.72
N GLY A 186 13.81 18.33 19.86
CA GLY A 186 15.21 18.70 20.04
C GLY A 186 16.20 17.51 20.05
N SER A 187 15.79 16.32 19.72
CA SER A 187 16.68 15.14 19.71
C SER A 187 17.55 15.09 18.46
N THR A 188 18.82 14.75 18.65
CA THR A 188 19.77 14.51 17.55
C THR A 188 19.82 13.03 17.11
N LEU A 189 19.04 12.17 17.78
CA LEU A 189 19.00 10.74 17.51
C LEU A 189 17.99 10.40 16.41
N PHE A 190 18.50 10.11 15.23
CA PHE A 190 17.68 9.65 14.10
C PHE A 190 17.93 8.19 13.76
N SER A 191 16.93 7.54 13.20
CA SER A 191 16.99 6.19 12.69
C SER A 191 16.53 6.15 11.24
N LYS A 192 17.27 5.42 10.42
CA LYS A 192 16.89 5.06 9.05
C LYS A 192 16.22 3.69 9.15
N VAL A 193 14.90 3.69 9.33
CA VAL A 193 14.12 2.51 9.77
C VAL A 193 13.85 1.56 8.62
N GLY A 194 14.08 0.29 8.90
CA GLY A 194 13.59 -0.84 8.12
C GLY A 194 14.34 -2.11 8.50
N PHE A 195 13.62 -3.10 9.00
CA PHE A 195 14.11 -4.47 9.08
C PHE A 195 13.21 -5.39 8.26
N GLY A 196 13.79 -6.47 7.73
CA GLY A 196 13.07 -7.43 6.90
C GLY A 196 12.49 -8.60 7.69
N THR A 197 11.70 -9.41 7.00
CA THR A 197 11.19 -10.71 7.48
C THR A 197 12.29 -11.60 8.02
N GLU A 198 13.48 -11.58 7.41
CA GLU A 198 14.66 -12.36 7.85
C GLU A 198 15.12 -12.01 9.27
N LYS A 199 15.12 -10.71 9.60
CA LYS A 199 15.52 -10.28 10.94
C LYS A 199 14.51 -10.69 11.99
N VAL A 200 13.21 -10.63 11.67
CA VAL A 200 12.14 -11.11 12.56
C VAL A 200 12.21 -12.62 12.72
N GLU A 201 12.43 -13.37 11.64
CA GLU A 201 12.63 -14.82 11.69
C GLU A 201 13.82 -15.20 12.59
N SER A 202 14.95 -14.52 12.43
CA SER A 202 16.15 -14.73 13.27
C SER A 202 15.87 -14.46 14.75
N GLU A 203 15.14 -13.38 15.09
CA GLU A 203 14.77 -13.08 16.48
C GLU A 203 13.78 -14.11 17.04
N ILE A 204 12.79 -14.55 16.27
CA ILE A 204 11.85 -15.60 16.68
C ILE A 204 12.59 -16.90 16.96
N SER A 205 13.50 -17.32 16.08
CA SER A 205 14.30 -18.55 16.26
C SER A 205 15.22 -18.48 17.50
N ALA A 206 15.71 -17.29 17.84
CA ALA A 206 16.52 -17.10 19.03
C ALA A 206 15.69 -17.09 20.34
N LEU A 207 14.48 -16.53 20.31
CA LEU A 207 13.60 -16.41 21.47
C LEU A 207 12.77 -17.68 21.72
N PHE A 208 12.45 -18.42 20.68
CA PHE A 208 11.61 -19.63 20.70
C PHE A 208 12.25 -20.73 19.86
N PRO A 209 13.35 -21.32 20.31
CA PRO A 209 14.10 -22.32 19.54
C PRO A 209 13.29 -23.60 19.27
N GLU A 210 12.27 -23.88 20.07
CA GLU A 210 11.35 -25.00 19.91
C GLU A 210 10.28 -24.76 18.80
N ALA A 211 10.03 -23.51 18.42
CA ALA A 211 8.96 -23.16 17.47
C ALA A 211 9.37 -23.45 16.03
N LYS A 212 8.53 -24.14 15.30
CA LYS A 212 8.68 -24.32 13.86
C LYS A 212 8.16 -23.07 13.13
N THR A 213 9.06 -22.36 12.47
CA THR A 213 8.73 -21.15 11.73
C THR A 213 8.71 -21.37 10.22
N LEU A 214 7.76 -20.74 9.53
CA LEU A 214 7.72 -20.61 8.06
C LEU A 214 7.75 -19.15 7.68
N ARG A 215 8.41 -18.84 6.55
CA ARG A 215 8.48 -17.48 6.00
C ARG A 215 7.88 -17.41 4.60
N LEU A 216 6.98 -16.44 4.39
CA LEU A 216 6.32 -16.18 3.12
C LEU A 216 6.47 -14.71 2.72
N ASP A 217 7.46 -14.40 1.89
CA ASP A 217 7.69 -13.08 1.32
C ASP A 217 8.01 -13.14 -0.18
N SER A 218 8.18 -11.98 -0.81
CA SER A 218 8.45 -11.88 -2.25
C SER A 218 9.77 -12.52 -2.68
N ASP A 219 10.74 -12.64 -1.79
CA ASP A 219 12.04 -13.22 -2.12
C ASP A 219 11.97 -14.75 -2.15
N VAL A 220 11.18 -15.33 -1.25
CA VAL A 220 10.91 -16.78 -1.21
C VAL A 220 9.95 -17.18 -2.34
N THR A 221 9.03 -16.29 -2.75
CA THR A 221 7.95 -16.61 -3.72
C THR A 221 8.32 -16.38 -5.18
N LYS A 222 9.56 -16.05 -5.50
CA LYS A 222 10.04 -16.03 -6.91
C LYS A 222 9.72 -17.32 -7.64
N ILE A 223 9.58 -18.43 -6.92
CA ILE A 223 9.14 -19.73 -7.41
C ILE A 223 7.71 -19.97 -6.88
N ARG A 224 6.70 -19.90 -7.75
CA ARG A 224 5.26 -20.09 -7.39
C ARG A 224 4.99 -21.37 -6.59
N THR A 225 5.68 -22.46 -6.89
CA THR A 225 5.54 -23.75 -6.19
C THR A 225 5.93 -23.67 -4.70
N LYS A 226 6.93 -22.85 -4.35
CA LYS A 226 7.33 -22.66 -2.95
C LYS A 226 6.26 -21.95 -2.11
N ALA A 227 5.61 -20.94 -2.65
CA ALA A 227 4.55 -20.24 -1.93
C ALA A 227 3.39 -21.17 -1.57
N SER A 228 2.92 -21.96 -2.54
CA SER A 228 1.83 -22.92 -2.31
C SER A 228 2.23 -24.00 -1.30
N SER A 229 3.46 -24.53 -1.35
CA SER A 229 3.90 -25.53 -0.38
C SER A 229 3.96 -24.98 1.04
N ILE A 230 4.49 -23.76 1.25
CA ILE A 230 4.53 -23.09 2.57
C ILE A 230 3.12 -22.93 3.15
N ILE A 231 2.19 -22.45 2.33
CA ILE A 231 0.80 -22.27 2.75
C ILE A 231 0.17 -23.61 3.13
N THR A 232 0.33 -24.63 2.29
CA THR A 232 -0.22 -25.97 2.56
C THR A 232 0.39 -26.60 3.84
N SER A 233 1.69 -26.45 4.06
CA SER A 233 2.33 -26.93 5.31
C SER A 233 1.77 -26.18 6.53
N PHE A 234 1.54 -24.87 6.44
CA PHE A 234 0.97 -24.12 7.54
C PHE A 234 -0.51 -24.49 7.78
N GLU A 235 -1.30 -24.70 6.71
CA GLU A 235 -2.70 -25.18 6.81
C GLU A 235 -2.79 -26.58 7.44
N LYS A 236 -1.78 -27.43 7.26
CA LYS A 236 -1.68 -28.76 7.87
C LYS A 236 -1.13 -28.74 9.29
N GLU A 237 -0.90 -27.55 9.87
CA GLU A 237 -0.35 -27.38 11.22
C GLU A 237 1.08 -27.96 11.39
N GLU A 238 1.86 -28.06 10.29
CA GLU A 238 3.24 -28.54 10.32
C GLU A 238 4.22 -27.50 10.89
N ALA A 239 3.74 -26.25 11.10
CA ALA A 239 4.50 -25.16 11.71
C ALA A 239 3.62 -24.30 12.63
N ASP A 240 4.26 -23.70 13.63
CA ASP A 240 3.62 -22.94 14.71
C ASP A 240 3.48 -21.46 14.36
N ILE A 241 4.47 -20.91 13.65
CA ILE A 241 4.54 -19.47 13.33
C ILE A 241 4.73 -19.27 11.83
N LEU A 242 3.85 -18.47 11.22
CA LEU A 242 4.03 -18.01 9.86
C LEU A 242 4.39 -16.52 9.85
N ILE A 243 5.58 -16.20 9.34
CA ILE A 243 6.11 -14.84 9.20
C ILE A 243 5.95 -14.41 7.75
N GLY A 244 5.36 -13.26 7.49
CA GLY A 244 5.28 -12.82 6.09
C GLY A 244 4.78 -11.40 5.89
N THR A 245 4.63 -11.05 4.61
CA THR A 245 4.15 -9.75 4.16
C THR A 245 2.65 -9.81 3.84
N GLN A 246 2.14 -8.88 3.06
CA GLN A 246 0.71 -8.84 2.68
C GLN A 246 0.15 -10.17 2.12
N MET A 247 1.00 -11.07 1.64
CA MET A 247 0.57 -12.35 1.08
C MET A 247 -0.14 -13.24 2.12
N ILE A 248 0.29 -13.15 3.38
CA ILE A 248 -0.33 -13.94 4.46
C ILE A 248 -1.66 -13.36 4.96
N ALA A 249 -1.91 -12.08 4.67
CA ALA A 249 -3.16 -11.42 5.03
C ALA A 249 -4.31 -11.71 4.05
N LYS A 250 -4.02 -12.26 2.84
CA LYS A 250 -5.02 -12.43 1.77
C LYS A 250 -5.29 -13.91 1.46
N GLY A 251 -6.56 -14.24 1.22
CA GLY A 251 -6.96 -15.46 0.50
C GLY A 251 -6.87 -16.81 1.24
N HIS A 252 -6.35 -16.87 2.48
CA HIS A 252 -6.16 -18.14 3.19
C HIS A 252 -7.03 -18.24 4.43
N ASP A 253 -7.51 -19.44 4.75
CA ASP A 253 -8.33 -19.73 5.93
C ASP A 253 -7.62 -20.69 6.88
N PHE A 254 -6.79 -20.13 7.76
CA PHE A 254 -6.04 -20.88 8.76
C PHE A 254 -6.89 -21.10 10.01
N LYS A 255 -7.40 -22.32 10.20
CA LYS A 255 -8.35 -22.63 11.26
C LYS A 255 -7.77 -22.54 12.67
N ASN A 256 -6.46 -22.81 12.84
CA ASN A 256 -5.78 -22.83 14.13
C ASN A 256 -5.03 -21.53 14.47
N VAL A 257 -5.15 -20.48 13.61
CA VAL A 257 -4.57 -19.17 13.90
C VAL A 257 -5.43 -18.42 14.90
N THR A 258 -4.95 -18.30 16.13
CA THR A 258 -5.60 -17.56 17.23
C THR A 258 -4.91 -16.25 17.55
N LEU A 259 -3.63 -16.08 17.16
CA LEU A 259 -2.85 -14.85 17.37
C LEU A 259 -2.37 -14.27 16.04
N VAL A 260 -2.60 -12.98 15.85
CA VAL A 260 -1.99 -12.18 14.77
C VAL A 260 -1.14 -11.08 15.38
N GLY A 261 0.17 -11.09 15.11
CA GLY A 261 1.08 -10.04 15.48
C GLY A 261 1.45 -9.16 14.28
N ILE A 262 1.21 -7.86 14.37
CA ILE A 262 1.66 -6.88 13.38
C ILE A 262 2.90 -6.21 13.95
N VAL A 263 4.07 -6.56 13.40
CA VAL A 263 5.35 -6.29 14.04
C VAL A 263 5.78 -4.83 13.93
N LEU A 264 5.47 -4.15 12.84
CA LEU A 264 5.76 -2.73 12.64
C LEU A 264 4.72 -2.11 11.69
N ALA A 265 3.62 -1.63 12.27
CA ALA A 265 2.52 -1.04 11.50
C ALA A 265 2.92 0.26 10.79
N ASP A 266 3.88 1.00 11.34
CA ASP A 266 4.35 2.30 10.85
C ASP A 266 4.95 2.26 9.44
N LEU A 267 5.52 1.13 9.01
CA LEU A 267 6.15 1.01 7.69
C LEU A 267 5.18 1.36 6.56
N GLY A 268 3.94 0.85 6.65
CA GLY A 268 2.92 1.13 5.65
C GLY A 268 2.50 2.59 5.61
N LEU A 269 2.36 3.22 6.77
CA LEU A 269 1.97 4.61 6.92
C LEU A 269 2.99 5.60 6.36
N ASN A 270 4.26 5.20 6.30
CA ASN A 270 5.36 6.04 5.86
C ASN A 270 5.82 5.75 4.42
N ILE A 271 5.07 4.96 3.65
CA ILE A 271 5.27 4.86 2.21
C ILE A 271 4.93 6.22 1.57
N PRO A 272 5.80 6.79 0.69
CA PRO A 272 5.56 8.09 0.07
C PRO A 272 4.49 8.02 -1.03
N SER A 273 3.26 7.69 -0.65
CA SER A 273 2.08 7.62 -1.50
C SER A 273 0.86 8.23 -0.80
N PHE A 274 0.01 8.90 -1.56
CA PHE A 274 -1.24 9.41 -1.02
C PHE A 274 -2.22 8.29 -0.62
N ARG A 275 -1.99 7.06 -1.08
CA ARG A 275 -2.77 5.87 -0.72
C ARG A 275 -2.20 5.11 0.48
N SER A 276 -1.13 5.59 1.11
CA SER A 276 -0.45 4.85 2.19
C SER A 276 -1.35 4.57 3.39
N ASN A 277 -2.21 5.53 3.77
CA ASN A 277 -3.17 5.36 4.86
C ASN A 277 -4.22 4.30 4.52
N GLU A 278 -4.83 4.39 3.33
CA GLU A 278 -5.83 3.44 2.81
C GLU A 278 -5.26 2.02 2.76
N ARG A 279 -4.09 1.85 2.14
CA ARG A 279 -3.39 0.56 2.08
C ARG A 279 -3.05 -0.02 3.44
N SER A 280 -2.65 0.85 4.37
CA SER A 280 -2.31 0.41 5.73
C SER A 280 -3.55 -0.02 6.49
N PHE A 281 -4.65 0.75 6.40
CA PHE A 281 -5.92 0.38 7.00
C PHE A 281 -6.42 -0.96 6.48
N ASP A 282 -6.45 -1.14 5.15
CA ASP A 282 -6.88 -2.39 4.51
C ASP A 282 -6.06 -3.58 4.98
N LEU A 283 -4.73 -3.45 4.97
CA LEU A 283 -3.83 -4.52 5.36
C LEU A 283 -3.97 -4.89 6.84
N LEU A 284 -4.04 -3.88 7.73
CA LEU A 284 -4.21 -4.09 9.16
C LEU A 284 -5.55 -4.78 9.45
N THR A 285 -6.64 -4.28 8.87
CA THR A 285 -7.99 -4.84 9.05
C THR A 285 -8.07 -6.27 8.53
N GLN A 286 -7.51 -6.56 7.35
CA GLN A 286 -7.46 -7.90 6.79
C GLN A 286 -6.63 -8.86 7.64
N ALA A 287 -5.48 -8.41 8.14
CA ALA A 287 -4.62 -9.23 9.00
C ALA A 287 -5.29 -9.55 10.33
N ILE A 288 -5.84 -8.54 11.01
CA ILE A 288 -6.62 -8.72 12.25
C ILE A 288 -7.75 -9.73 12.02
N GLY A 289 -8.47 -9.61 10.91
CA GLY A 289 -9.55 -10.51 10.54
C GLY A 289 -9.15 -11.98 10.30
N ARG A 290 -7.83 -12.31 10.29
CA ARG A 290 -7.36 -13.70 10.20
C ARG A 290 -7.39 -14.44 11.54
N ALA A 291 -7.30 -13.73 12.66
CA ALA A 291 -7.35 -14.36 13.97
C ALA A 291 -8.76 -14.86 14.32
N GLY A 292 -8.86 -16.07 14.86
CA GLY A 292 -10.11 -16.60 15.42
C GLY A 292 -11.21 -16.86 14.39
N ARG A 293 -10.90 -17.39 13.23
CA ARG A 293 -11.91 -17.75 12.21
C ARG A 293 -12.67 -19.04 12.51
N SER A 294 -12.12 -19.88 13.37
CA SER A 294 -12.79 -21.09 13.85
C SER A 294 -13.58 -20.81 15.14
N THR A 295 -13.78 -21.81 15.96
CA THR A 295 -14.48 -21.72 17.25
C THR A 295 -13.65 -21.04 18.36
N LYS A 296 -12.33 -20.88 18.17
CA LYS A 296 -11.44 -20.27 19.15
C LYS A 296 -11.46 -18.74 19.06
N LYS A 297 -11.37 -18.05 20.20
CA LYS A 297 -11.31 -16.59 20.24
C LYS A 297 -9.98 -16.07 19.66
N GLY A 298 -10.06 -15.15 18.71
CA GLY A 298 -8.91 -14.53 18.09
C GLY A 298 -8.37 -13.36 18.90
N ARG A 299 -7.05 -13.16 18.83
CA ARG A 299 -6.34 -12.01 19.41
C ARG A 299 -5.45 -11.38 18.36
N ALA A 300 -5.33 -10.06 18.39
CA ALA A 300 -4.40 -9.34 17.52
C ALA A 300 -3.59 -8.34 18.33
N ILE A 301 -2.30 -8.21 18.02
CA ILE A 301 -1.38 -7.25 18.63
C ILE A 301 -0.76 -6.40 17.55
N ILE A 302 -0.97 -5.09 17.62
CA ILE A 302 -0.39 -4.09 16.71
C ILE A 302 0.75 -3.40 17.44
N GLN A 303 1.99 -3.63 17.02
CA GLN A 303 3.15 -2.90 17.51
C GLN A 303 3.39 -1.67 16.63
N THR A 304 3.50 -0.51 17.25
CA THR A 304 3.64 0.77 16.55
C THR A 304 4.38 1.80 17.40
N TYR A 305 5.07 2.72 16.76
CA TYR A 305 5.65 3.91 17.38
C TYR A 305 4.70 5.11 17.36
N VAL A 306 3.52 4.99 16.71
CA VAL A 306 2.51 6.06 16.60
C VAL A 306 1.12 5.58 17.05
N PRO A 307 0.95 5.15 18.30
CA PRO A 307 -0.29 4.51 18.79
C PRO A 307 -1.55 5.40 18.66
N ASN A 308 -1.36 6.72 18.59
CA ASN A 308 -2.45 7.68 18.42
C ASN A 308 -2.77 8.02 16.96
N ASN A 309 -2.14 7.33 15.98
CA ASN A 309 -2.47 7.53 14.58
C ASN A 309 -3.88 6.98 14.29
N PHE A 310 -4.71 7.78 13.60
CA PHE A 310 -6.11 7.42 13.32
C PHE A 310 -6.24 6.10 12.55
N VAL A 311 -5.33 5.82 11.60
CA VAL A 311 -5.34 4.55 10.83
C VAL A 311 -5.17 3.34 11.75
N ILE A 312 -4.26 3.44 12.74
CA ILE A 312 -4.02 2.37 13.73
C ILE A 312 -5.26 2.19 14.62
N TYR A 313 -5.81 3.31 15.09
CA TYR A 313 -6.99 3.27 15.95
C TYR A 313 -8.22 2.69 15.22
N ASP A 314 -8.47 3.13 14.00
CA ASP A 314 -9.63 2.71 13.22
C ASP A 314 -9.48 1.25 12.76
N ALA A 315 -8.26 0.80 12.44
CA ALA A 315 -7.99 -0.61 12.16
C ALA A 315 -8.18 -1.50 13.40
N LYS A 316 -7.76 -1.05 14.58
CA LYS A 316 -8.01 -1.74 15.86
C LYS A 316 -9.49 -1.97 16.10
N THR A 317 -10.32 -0.95 15.88
CA THR A 317 -11.79 -1.01 16.08
C THR A 317 -12.53 -1.54 14.87
N GLN A 318 -11.84 -1.73 13.74
CA GLN A 318 -12.39 -2.05 12.43
C GLN A 318 -13.50 -1.07 11.98
N ASP A 319 -13.33 0.21 12.33
CA ASP A 319 -14.27 1.27 11.97
C ASP A 319 -13.89 1.91 10.64
N TYR A 320 -14.32 1.28 9.55
CA TYR A 320 -14.11 1.79 8.20
C TYR A 320 -14.77 3.16 7.98
N ASN A 321 -15.93 3.44 8.57
CA ASN A 321 -16.62 4.71 8.33
C ASN A 321 -15.86 5.89 8.95
N ARG A 322 -15.30 5.71 10.14
CA ARG A 322 -14.46 6.73 10.77
C ARG A 322 -13.18 6.95 9.97
N PHE A 323 -12.48 5.87 9.59
CA PHE A 323 -11.32 5.92 8.70
C PHE A 323 -11.64 6.69 7.41
N PHE A 324 -12.75 6.32 6.73
CA PHE A 324 -13.19 6.98 5.50
C PHE A 324 -13.33 8.49 5.67
N ASN A 325 -14.01 8.95 6.73
CA ASN A 325 -14.25 10.37 6.96
C ASN A 325 -12.94 11.15 7.22
N GLU A 326 -12.03 10.60 8.03
CA GLU A 326 -10.75 11.24 8.33
C GLU A 326 -9.84 11.27 7.09
N GLU A 327 -9.74 10.17 6.36
CA GLU A 327 -8.92 10.11 5.15
C GLU A 327 -9.49 10.98 4.02
N MET A 328 -10.80 11.07 3.87
CA MET A 328 -11.43 11.98 2.91
C MET A 328 -11.14 13.44 3.22
N ALA A 329 -11.10 13.84 4.49
CA ALA A 329 -10.70 15.19 4.88
C ALA A 329 -9.23 15.48 4.49
N ASN A 330 -8.32 14.52 4.73
CA ASN A 330 -6.92 14.60 4.32
C ASN A 330 -6.76 14.74 2.80
N ARG A 331 -7.49 13.90 2.01
CA ARG A 331 -7.48 13.93 0.56
C ARG A 331 -8.02 15.25 -0.01
N LYS A 332 -9.04 15.81 0.64
CA LYS A 332 -9.60 17.13 0.26
C LYS A 332 -8.57 18.24 0.43
N THR A 333 -7.92 18.31 1.57
CA THR A 333 -6.90 19.31 1.88
C THR A 333 -5.71 19.21 0.93
N SER A 334 -5.24 17.99 0.66
CA SER A 334 -4.07 17.72 -0.18
C SER A 334 -4.39 17.62 -1.68
N GLN A 335 -5.64 17.83 -2.08
CA GLN A 335 -6.13 17.72 -3.45
C GLN A 335 -5.67 16.41 -4.12
N TYR A 336 -6.12 15.26 -3.55
CA TYR A 336 -5.93 13.92 -4.12
C TYR A 336 -7.26 13.26 -4.51
N PRO A 337 -7.24 12.19 -5.32
CA PRO A 337 -8.45 11.42 -5.60
C PRO A 337 -9.19 11.01 -4.32
N PRO A 338 -10.53 11.11 -4.28
CA PRO A 338 -11.46 11.33 -5.40
C PRO A 338 -11.84 12.80 -5.67
N TYR A 339 -11.15 13.78 -5.11
CA TYR A 339 -11.44 15.22 -5.33
C TYR A 339 -10.87 15.76 -6.64
N VAL A 340 -9.82 15.13 -7.13
CA VAL A 340 -9.18 15.37 -8.43
C VAL A 340 -8.85 14.03 -9.07
N TYR A 341 -8.59 14.04 -10.37
CA TYR A 341 -7.98 12.92 -11.09
C TYR A 341 -6.48 13.15 -11.22
N CYS A 342 -5.74 12.07 -11.42
CA CYS A 342 -4.30 12.09 -11.61
C CYS A 342 -3.91 11.40 -12.91
N THR A 343 -2.92 11.94 -13.62
CA THR A 343 -2.26 11.28 -14.75
C THR A 343 -0.76 11.41 -14.59
N MET A 344 -0.06 10.28 -14.68
CA MET A 344 1.39 10.21 -14.59
C MET A 344 2.00 10.13 -15.99
N LEU A 345 2.90 11.05 -16.30
CA LEU A 345 3.77 10.98 -17.47
C LEU A 345 5.15 10.51 -17.03
N THR A 346 5.60 9.38 -17.55
CA THR A 346 6.95 8.86 -17.27
C THR A 346 7.81 8.93 -18.52
N PHE A 347 8.91 9.65 -18.44
CA PHE A 347 9.93 9.80 -19.46
C PHE A 347 11.04 8.80 -19.20
N SER A 348 11.47 8.06 -20.22
CA SER A 348 12.54 7.05 -20.08
C SER A 348 13.47 7.00 -21.28
N CYS A 349 14.79 6.91 -21.01
CA CYS A 349 15.85 6.79 -22.02
C CYS A 349 17.10 6.15 -21.40
N LYS A 350 18.04 5.67 -22.24
CA LYS A 350 19.35 5.20 -21.78
C LYS A 350 20.28 6.33 -21.33
N GLU A 351 20.06 7.54 -21.82
CA GLU A 351 20.86 8.73 -21.51
C GLU A 351 20.14 9.59 -20.46
N GLU A 352 20.76 9.83 -19.33
CA GLU A 352 20.15 10.56 -18.21
C GLU A 352 19.83 12.01 -18.57
N GLU A 353 20.78 12.73 -19.18
CA GLU A 353 20.58 14.13 -19.53
C GLU A 353 19.44 14.32 -20.54
N ALA A 354 19.31 13.42 -21.52
CA ALA A 354 18.20 13.46 -22.47
C ALA A 354 16.81 13.31 -21.79
N VAL A 355 16.73 12.50 -20.73
CA VAL A 355 15.48 12.35 -19.96
C VAL A 355 15.21 13.60 -19.14
N LYS A 356 16.22 14.21 -18.52
CA LYS A 356 16.09 15.46 -17.74
C LYS A 356 15.61 16.61 -18.63
N GLU A 357 16.29 16.81 -19.77
CA GLU A 357 15.93 17.84 -20.73
C GLU A 357 14.51 17.67 -21.27
N ALA A 358 14.13 16.45 -21.66
CA ALA A 358 12.78 16.15 -22.13
C ALA A 358 11.73 16.43 -21.04
N ALA A 359 11.96 16.00 -19.80
CA ALA A 359 11.03 16.24 -18.71
C ALA A 359 10.86 17.73 -18.40
N ILE A 360 11.95 18.51 -18.41
CA ILE A 360 11.90 19.96 -18.22
C ILE A 360 11.18 20.65 -19.39
N PHE A 361 11.46 20.25 -20.63
CA PHE A 361 10.77 20.77 -21.80
C PHE A 361 9.25 20.54 -21.72
N PHE A 362 8.83 19.31 -21.47
CA PHE A 362 7.40 18.97 -21.37
C PHE A 362 6.73 19.63 -20.17
N LYS A 363 7.42 19.81 -19.05
CA LYS A 363 6.88 20.59 -17.94
C LYS A 363 6.54 22.01 -18.38
N LYS A 364 7.49 22.73 -18.97
CA LYS A 364 7.28 24.11 -19.46
C LYS A 364 6.15 24.17 -20.50
N TYR A 365 6.11 23.22 -21.41
CA TYR A 365 5.06 23.10 -22.40
C TYR A 365 3.67 22.96 -21.75
N LEU A 366 3.53 22.04 -20.80
CA LEU A 366 2.27 21.77 -20.10
C LEU A 366 1.85 22.96 -19.22
N GLU A 367 2.78 23.59 -18.50
CA GLU A 367 2.47 24.78 -17.70
C GLU A 367 1.95 25.92 -18.56
N ALA A 368 2.54 26.14 -19.75
CA ALA A 368 2.04 27.15 -20.69
C ALA A 368 0.65 26.80 -21.24
N LYS A 369 0.43 25.54 -21.61
CA LYS A 369 -0.88 25.07 -22.14
C LYS A 369 -1.99 25.10 -21.11
N PHE A 370 -1.66 24.87 -19.85
CA PHE A 370 -2.63 24.80 -18.76
C PHE A 370 -2.72 26.08 -17.92
N ALA A 371 -2.03 27.15 -18.32
CA ALA A 371 -1.99 28.40 -17.56
C ALA A 371 -3.38 28.99 -17.22
N THR A 372 -4.38 28.74 -18.06
CA THR A 372 -5.79 29.20 -17.88
C THR A 372 -6.71 28.09 -17.39
N LYS A 373 -6.24 26.86 -17.28
CA LYS A 373 -7.01 25.67 -16.88
C LYS A 373 -6.75 25.32 -15.41
N LYS A 374 -7.69 24.64 -14.76
CA LYS A 374 -7.50 24.11 -13.39
C LYS A 374 -6.75 22.78 -13.41
N VAL A 375 -5.52 22.82 -13.92
CA VAL A 375 -4.61 21.68 -13.99
C VAL A 375 -3.32 22.03 -13.27
N TRP A 376 -2.88 21.15 -12.36
CA TRP A 376 -1.60 21.30 -11.66
C TRP A 376 -0.57 20.40 -12.30
N VAL A 377 0.55 20.97 -12.72
CA VAL A 377 1.71 20.26 -13.28
C VAL A 377 2.77 20.13 -12.18
N ILE A 378 2.98 18.92 -11.68
CA ILE A 378 3.86 18.63 -10.54
C ILE A 378 5.08 17.84 -11.01
N GLY A 379 6.27 18.27 -10.59
CA GLY A 379 7.53 17.68 -11.01
C GLY A 379 8.32 18.65 -11.92
N PRO A 380 9.26 18.18 -12.79
CA PRO A 380 9.65 16.78 -12.90
C PRO A 380 10.33 16.26 -11.64
N SER A 381 10.08 15.00 -11.31
CA SER A 381 10.67 14.33 -10.16
C SER A 381 11.32 13.01 -10.54
N GLU A 382 12.23 12.54 -9.70
CA GLU A 382 12.79 11.21 -9.79
C GLU A 382 11.77 10.19 -9.26
N PRO A 383 11.41 9.12 -10.00
CA PRO A 383 10.68 8.01 -9.42
C PRO A 383 11.57 7.27 -8.41
N TYR A 384 11.00 6.49 -7.53
CA TYR A 384 11.75 5.71 -6.54
C TYR A 384 12.85 4.84 -7.18
N LEU A 385 12.53 4.17 -8.28
CA LEU A 385 13.50 3.49 -9.12
C LEU A 385 13.90 4.42 -10.26
N VAL A 386 14.99 5.18 -10.07
CA VAL A 386 15.51 6.13 -11.07
C VAL A 386 15.93 5.41 -12.35
N VAL A 387 16.51 4.23 -12.22
CA VAL A 387 16.89 3.36 -13.34
C VAL A 387 16.07 2.07 -13.31
N MET A 388 15.44 1.74 -14.43
CA MET A 388 14.68 0.50 -14.60
C MET A 388 14.93 -0.07 -16.00
N ASN A 389 15.29 -1.36 -16.07
CA ASN A 389 15.64 -2.03 -17.31
C ASN A 389 16.72 -1.29 -18.13
N GLY A 390 17.73 -0.71 -17.45
CA GLY A 390 18.82 0.02 -18.06
C GLY A 390 18.43 1.40 -18.64
N LYS A 391 17.26 1.95 -18.26
CA LYS A 391 16.79 3.27 -18.67
C LYS A 391 16.65 4.19 -17.46
N TYR A 392 17.15 5.41 -17.54
CA TYR A 392 16.87 6.49 -16.61
C TYR A 392 15.43 6.96 -16.76
N ARG A 393 14.83 7.44 -15.65
CA ARG A 393 13.43 7.83 -15.61
C ARG A 393 13.25 9.18 -14.92
N ARG A 394 12.26 9.95 -15.42
CA ARG A 394 11.71 11.16 -14.78
C ARG A 394 10.21 11.13 -14.94
N LYS A 395 9.48 11.74 -14.00
CA LYS A 395 8.03 11.76 -14.04
C LYS A 395 7.46 13.16 -13.83
N ILE A 396 6.30 13.40 -14.46
CA ILE A 396 5.45 14.57 -14.24
C ILE A 396 4.08 14.05 -13.85
N LEU A 397 3.52 14.54 -12.75
CA LEU A 397 2.18 14.26 -12.33
C LEU A 397 1.26 15.43 -12.69
N LEU A 398 0.16 15.14 -13.38
CA LEU A 398 -0.92 16.07 -13.63
C LEU A 398 -2.05 15.79 -12.64
N LYS A 399 -2.56 16.84 -11.98
CA LYS A 399 -3.79 16.78 -11.20
C LYS A 399 -4.82 17.67 -11.88
N TYR A 400 -6.05 17.19 -12.06
CA TYR A 400 -7.11 17.89 -12.79
C TYR A 400 -8.50 17.47 -12.30
N LYS A 401 -9.53 18.23 -12.69
CA LYS A 401 -10.93 17.93 -12.34
C LYS A 401 -11.70 17.25 -13.45
N ASN A 402 -11.33 17.50 -14.70
CA ASN A 402 -11.97 16.92 -15.87
C ASN A 402 -10.90 16.41 -16.83
N ILE A 403 -11.06 15.20 -17.36
CA ILE A 403 -10.12 14.58 -18.33
C ILE A 403 -10.05 15.39 -19.65
N GLU A 404 -11.13 16.03 -20.05
CA GLU A 404 -11.17 16.85 -21.25
C GLU A 404 -10.23 18.07 -21.16
N ASP A 405 -9.88 18.52 -19.94
CA ASP A 405 -8.94 19.62 -19.74
C ASP A 405 -7.51 19.28 -20.18
N ILE A 406 -7.15 17.98 -20.23
CA ILE A 406 -5.78 17.51 -20.51
C ILE A 406 -5.69 16.61 -21.75
N LYS A 407 -6.78 16.07 -22.25
CA LYS A 407 -6.83 14.99 -23.25
C LYS A 407 -6.08 15.32 -24.53
N GLU A 408 -6.30 16.51 -25.10
CA GLU A 408 -5.66 16.93 -26.34
C GLU A 408 -4.15 17.03 -26.20
N GLU A 409 -3.68 17.67 -25.13
CA GLU A 409 -2.26 17.84 -24.85
C GLU A 409 -1.55 16.50 -24.58
N ILE A 410 -2.23 15.57 -23.90
CA ILE A 410 -1.70 14.22 -23.68
C ILE A 410 -1.55 13.47 -25.01
N LEU A 411 -2.56 13.54 -25.90
CA LEU A 411 -2.46 12.94 -27.23
C LEU A 411 -1.34 13.55 -28.08
N GLN A 412 -1.14 14.87 -28.00
CA GLN A 412 -0.01 15.53 -28.65
C GLN A 412 1.33 15.05 -28.11
N ILE A 413 1.49 14.92 -26.78
CA ILE A 413 2.71 14.41 -26.15
C ILE A 413 3.02 12.99 -26.63
N ILE A 414 2.03 12.10 -26.66
CA ILE A 414 2.17 10.74 -27.17
C ILE A 414 2.63 10.78 -28.64
N SER A 415 2.02 11.61 -29.49
CA SER A 415 2.40 11.78 -30.88
C SER A 415 3.84 12.30 -31.06
N LEU A 416 4.22 13.30 -30.27
CA LEU A 416 5.59 13.85 -30.31
C LEU A 416 6.63 12.82 -29.84
N SER A 417 6.31 12.03 -28.82
CA SER A 417 7.21 10.99 -28.31
C SER A 417 7.42 9.85 -29.31
N THR A 418 6.40 9.51 -30.10
CA THR A 418 6.51 8.49 -31.15
C THR A 418 7.38 8.96 -32.33
N LYS A 419 7.41 10.25 -32.62
CA LYS A 419 8.28 10.86 -33.63
C LYS A 419 9.73 10.97 -33.18
N ASN A 420 9.95 11.34 -31.91
CA ASN A 420 11.28 11.42 -31.31
C ASN A 420 11.60 10.11 -30.59
N LYS A 421 12.19 9.15 -31.31
CA LYS A 421 12.49 7.80 -30.80
C LYS A 421 13.52 7.74 -29.67
N LYS A 422 14.15 8.88 -29.28
CA LYS A 422 15.21 8.91 -28.26
C LYS A 422 14.65 8.77 -26.85
N VAL A 423 13.61 9.53 -26.51
CA VAL A 423 12.96 9.49 -25.17
C VAL A 423 11.55 8.92 -25.29
N GLN A 424 11.32 7.81 -24.64
CA GLN A 424 10.01 7.17 -24.56
C GLN A 424 9.16 7.86 -23.47
N VAL A 425 7.91 8.20 -23.81
CA VAL A 425 6.93 8.69 -22.85
C VAL A 425 5.82 7.65 -22.67
N THR A 426 5.53 7.34 -21.41
CA THR A 426 4.38 6.51 -21.03
C THR A 426 3.39 7.34 -20.25
N VAL A 427 2.10 7.11 -20.49
CA VAL A 427 0.99 7.81 -19.84
C VAL A 427 0.20 6.81 -19.04
N ASP A 428 0.05 7.06 -17.74
CA ASP A 428 -0.78 6.27 -16.85
C ASP A 428 -1.86 7.15 -16.23
N VAL A 429 -3.11 6.88 -16.60
CA VAL A 429 -4.29 7.57 -16.04
C VAL A 429 -4.72 6.86 -14.78
N ASP A 430 -5.00 7.63 -13.72
CA ASP A 430 -5.30 7.14 -12.39
C ASP A 430 -4.25 6.13 -11.89
N PRO A 431 -2.98 6.58 -11.75
CA PRO A 431 -1.90 5.70 -11.30
C PRO A 431 -2.16 5.23 -9.87
N TYR A 432 -1.96 3.95 -9.62
CA TYR A 432 -2.02 3.38 -8.27
C TYR A 432 -0.68 3.49 -7.53
N THR A 433 0.40 3.47 -8.29
CA THR A 433 1.75 3.70 -7.79
C THR A 433 2.27 5.04 -8.32
N ASP A 434 2.73 5.88 -7.43
CA ASP A 434 3.28 7.20 -7.71
C ASP A 434 4.81 7.26 -7.48
N TYR A 435 5.46 6.07 -7.47
CA TYR A 435 6.91 5.91 -7.29
C TYR A 435 7.59 5.09 -8.38
#